data_de65835a3704131a9a27338234ac89e1
#
_entry.id   de65835a3704131a9a27338234ac89e1
#
_cell.length_a   1.000
_cell.length_b   1.000
_cell.length_c   1.000
_cell.angle_alpha   90.00
_cell.angle_beta   90.00
_cell.angle_gamma   90.00
#
_symmetry.space_group_name_H-M   'P 1'
#
loop_
_entity.id
_entity.type
_entity.pdbx_description
1 polymer ?
#
loop_
_entity_poly.entity_id
_entity_poly.type
_entity_poly.pdbx_seq_one_letter_code
_entity_poly.pdbx_strand_id
1 'polypeptide(L)'
;FNPVYLLPLVELCGGEQTSAATVARAEALFRSAGMHPLVVRTEVDGFVADRLLEALWREALWLVNDGVATVEEIDDAIRYGAGLRWAFMGTFLTYRIAGGDEGMRHFLRQFGPALEWPWTHLTEVPELTEELVETIAAQSDAQARGKPVRELERQRDRVLVRLLQALRAEGSGAGTTLAEWERGLLDNAPTRDTRRVPPEWVDYNGHVHESRYL
;
A
#
# COMPACT_ATOMS: atom_id res chain seq x y z
N PHE A 1 0.05 -5.51 -4.61
CA PHE A 1 -0.80 -4.31 -4.57
C PHE A 1 -0.92 -3.66 -5.94
N ASN A 2 -2.11 -3.19 -6.29
CA ASN A 2 -2.35 -2.51 -7.57
C ASN A 2 -2.02 -1.01 -7.44
N PRO A 3 -1.24 -0.41 -8.36
CA PRO A 3 -0.63 -1.02 -9.55
C PRO A 3 0.69 -1.75 -9.22
N VAL A 4 0.77 -3.03 -9.57
CA VAL A 4 1.91 -3.90 -9.23
C VAL A 4 3.24 -3.37 -9.76
N TYR A 5 3.24 -2.71 -10.91
CA TYR A 5 4.45 -2.13 -11.52
C TYR A 5 4.96 -0.84 -10.84
N LEU A 6 4.23 -0.29 -9.86
CA LEU A 6 4.64 0.89 -9.07
C LEU A 6 4.68 0.63 -7.56
N LEU A 7 3.87 -0.31 -7.06
CA LEU A 7 3.82 -0.68 -5.65
C LEU A 7 4.60 -1.99 -5.45
N PRO A 8 5.84 -1.93 -4.94
CA PRO A 8 6.75 -3.08 -4.98
C PRO A 8 6.48 -4.15 -3.92
N LEU A 9 5.49 -3.97 -3.03
CA LEU A 9 5.23 -4.92 -1.96
C LEU A 9 4.70 -6.25 -2.49
N VAL A 10 5.37 -7.36 -2.10
CA VAL A 10 4.91 -8.74 -2.29
C VAL A 10 4.94 -9.45 -0.95
N GLU A 11 3.80 -9.92 -0.48
CA GLU A 11 3.73 -10.73 0.73
C GLU A 11 3.94 -12.21 0.39
N LEU A 12 4.88 -12.86 1.07
CA LEU A 12 5.23 -14.26 0.90
C LEU A 12 4.88 -15.03 2.17
N CYS A 13 4.06 -16.06 2.05
CA CYS A 13 3.75 -16.97 3.14
C CYS A 13 3.99 -18.41 2.71
N GLY A 14 4.76 -19.16 3.49
CA GLY A 14 4.94 -20.59 3.28
C GLY A 14 3.80 -21.37 3.94
N GLY A 15 3.19 -22.31 3.19
CA GLY A 15 2.27 -23.29 3.77
C GLY A 15 3.01 -24.39 4.52
N GLU A 16 2.28 -25.32 5.14
CA GLU A 16 2.82 -26.41 5.97
C GLU A 16 3.90 -27.26 5.29
N GLN A 17 3.80 -27.45 3.98
CA GLN A 17 4.75 -28.26 3.21
C GLN A 17 5.83 -27.42 2.51
N THR A 18 5.86 -26.10 2.74
CA THR A 18 6.82 -25.21 2.11
C THR A 18 8.10 -25.14 2.92
N SER A 19 9.22 -25.55 2.32
CA SER A 19 10.51 -25.44 2.99
C SER A 19 10.99 -24.00 3.12
N ALA A 20 11.77 -23.70 4.15
CA ALA A 20 12.44 -22.40 4.32
C ALA A 20 13.30 -22.03 3.11
N ALA A 21 13.93 -23.03 2.47
CA ALA A 21 14.72 -22.81 1.25
C ALA A 21 13.85 -22.35 0.05
N THR A 22 12.61 -22.84 -0.04
CA THR A 22 11.66 -22.40 -1.07
C THR A 22 11.25 -20.95 -0.85
N VAL A 23 10.93 -20.57 0.40
CA VAL A 23 10.61 -19.19 0.75
C VAL A 23 11.79 -18.25 0.44
N ALA A 24 13.01 -18.64 0.82
CA ALA A 24 14.22 -17.85 0.56
C ALA A 24 14.48 -17.67 -0.95
N ARG A 25 14.24 -18.71 -1.77
CA ARG A 25 14.35 -18.59 -3.24
C ARG A 25 13.30 -17.64 -3.81
N ALA A 26 12.05 -17.72 -3.35
CA ALA A 26 10.99 -16.80 -3.76
C ALA A 26 11.34 -15.36 -3.38
N GLU A 27 11.82 -15.15 -2.17
CA GLU A 27 12.28 -13.83 -1.71
C GLU A 27 13.40 -13.28 -2.62
N ALA A 28 14.42 -14.08 -2.92
CA ALA A 28 15.50 -13.70 -3.82
C ALA A 28 15.01 -13.38 -5.23
N LEU A 29 14.08 -14.17 -5.77
CA LEU A 29 13.48 -13.94 -7.07
C LEU A 29 12.74 -12.60 -7.13
N PHE A 30 11.85 -12.32 -6.18
CA PHE A 30 11.11 -11.06 -6.16
C PHE A 30 12.03 -9.85 -5.97
N ARG A 31 13.07 -9.96 -5.13
CA ARG A 31 14.10 -8.91 -5.01
C ARG A 31 14.80 -8.66 -6.34
N SER A 32 15.16 -9.71 -7.07
CA SER A 32 15.81 -9.55 -8.38
C SER A 32 14.92 -8.90 -9.44
N ALA A 33 13.60 -9.00 -9.26
CA ALA A 33 12.60 -8.33 -10.09
C ALA A 33 12.30 -6.88 -9.64
N GLY A 34 13.03 -6.32 -8.65
CA GLY A 34 12.80 -4.97 -8.14
C GLY A 34 11.61 -4.86 -7.18
N MET A 35 11.12 -5.99 -6.67
CA MET A 35 10.03 -6.01 -5.69
C MET A 35 10.57 -6.01 -4.26
N HIS A 36 9.71 -5.68 -3.30
CA HIS A 36 10.00 -5.73 -1.86
C HIS A 36 9.23 -6.89 -1.22
N PRO A 37 9.83 -8.10 -1.09
CA PRO A 37 9.17 -9.22 -0.45
C PRO A 37 9.10 -9.02 1.06
N LEU A 38 7.90 -9.20 1.62
CA LEU A 38 7.61 -9.26 3.04
C LEU A 38 7.25 -10.71 3.40
N VAL A 39 8.13 -11.38 4.15
CA VAL A 39 7.86 -12.76 4.59
C VAL A 39 6.91 -12.73 5.77
N VAL A 40 5.71 -13.26 5.57
CA VAL A 40 4.69 -13.44 6.61
C VAL A 40 5.00 -14.73 7.35
N ARG A 41 5.24 -14.63 8.65
CA ARG A 41 5.74 -15.77 9.47
C ARG A 41 4.67 -16.81 9.79
N THR A 42 3.43 -16.39 9.85
CA THR A 42 2.28 -17.24 10.15
C THR A 42 1.16 -16.84 9.22
N GLU A 43 0.55 -17.80 8.54
CA GLU A 43 -0.61 -17.57 7.69
C GLU A 43 -1.77 -17.01 8.52
N VAL A 44 -2.30 -15.89 8.06
CA VAL A 44 -3.46 -15.23 8.66
C VAL A 44 -4.33 -14.65 7.54
N ASP A 45 -5.62 -14.59 7.77
CA ASP A 45 -6.57 -14.02 6.82
C ASP A 45 -6.21 -12.55 6.51
N GLY A 46 -6.13 -12.22 5.22
CA GLY A 46 -5.77 -10.87 4.75
C GLY A 46 -4.28 -10.53 4.91
N PHE A 47 -3.45 -11.46 5.33
CA PHE A 47 -2.03 -11.26 5.61
C PHE A 47 -1.77 -9.99 6.43
N VAL A 48 -0.66 -9.27 6.22
CA VAL A 48 -0.33 -8.08 7.02
C VAL A 48 -0.93 -6.83 6.40
N ALA A 49 -0.74 -6.65 5.09
CA ALA A 49 -1.07 -5.40 4.43
C ALA A 49 -2.58 -5.22 4.23
N ASP A 50 -3.30 -6.26 3.81
CA ASP A 50 -4.75 -6.19 3.68
C ASP A 50 -5.44 -6.05 5.04
N ARG A 51 -4.93 -6.69 6.10
CA ARG A 51 -5.48 -6.47 7.46
C ARG A 51 -5.38 -5.03 7.92
N LEU A 52 -4.26 -4.35 7.62
CA LEU A 52 -4.10 -2.94 7.95
C LEU A 52 -5.01 -2.06 7.09
N LEU A 53 -5.13 -2.40 5.80
CA LEU A 53 -6.02 -1.70 4.88
C LEU A 53 -7.49 -1.83 5.30
N GLU A 54 -7.94 -3.05 5.62
CA GLU A 54 -9.30 -3.34 6.06
C GLU A 54 -9.65 -2.67 7.40
N ALA A 55 -8.72 -2.57 8.32
CA ALA A 55 -8.94 -1.85 9.58
C ALA A 55 -9.27 -0.37 9.30
N LEU A 56 -8.49 0.28 8.43
CA LEU A 56 -8.74 1.66 8.02
C LEU A 56 -10.05 1.81 7.25
N TRP A 57 -10.34 0.86 6.35
CA TRP A 57 -11.55 0.87 5.54
C TRP A 57 -12.83 0.74 6.39
N ARG A 58 -12.85 -0.18 7.36
CA ARG A 58 -13.99 -0.35 8.28
C ARG A 58 -14.27 0.91 9.08
N GLU A 59 -13.24 1.54 9.62
CA GLU A 59 -13.40 2.79 10.36
C GLU A 59 -13.94 3.91 9.46
N ALA A 60 -13.44 4.02 8.23
CA ALA A 60 -13.93 4.99 7.26
C ALA A 60 -15.42 4.81 6.94
N LEU A 61 -15.89 3.56 6.79
CA LEU A 61 -17.31 3.27 6.57
C LEU A 61 -18.18 3.72 7.75
N TRP A 62 -17.73 3.52 8.98
CA TRP A 62 -18.44 3.98 10.17
C TRP A 62 -18.52 5.49 10.25
N LEU A 63 -17.44 6.21 9.95
CA LEU A 63 -17.43 7.68 9.94
C LEU A 63 -18.44 8.26 8.94
N VAL A 64 -18.63 7.61 7.78
CA VAL A 64 -19.67 8.00 6.81
C VAL A 64 -21.07 7.63 7.32
N ASN A 65 -21.24 6.39 7.79
CA ASN A 65 -22.52 5.87 8.28
C ASN A 65 -23.09 6.74 9.42
N ASP A 66 -22.23 7.17 10.34
CA ASP A 66 -22.60 7.98 11.50
C ASP A 66 -22.69 9.49 11.18
N GLY A 67 -22.47 9.86 9.92
CA GLY A 67 -22.53 11.24 9.47
C GLY A 67 -21.45 12.15 10.08
N VAL A 68 -20.34 11.57 10.55
CA VAL A 68 -19.22 12.31 11.16
C VAL A 68 -18.42 13.06 10.10
N ALA A 69 -18.18 12.43 8.94
CA ALA A 69 -17.42 13.03 7.84
C ALA A 69 -17.89 12.49 6.50
N THR A 70 -17.68 13.26 5.44
CA THR A 70 -17.87 12.85 4.06
C THR A 70 -16.70 12.01 3.57
N VAL A 71 -16.88 11.30 2.46
CA VAL A 71 -15.81 10.53 1.79
C VAL A 71 -14.59 11.42 1.50
N GLU A 72 -14.80 12.64 1.00
CA GLU A 72 -13.70 13.57 0.68
C GLU A 72 -12.93 14.02 1.94
N GLU A 73 -13.63 14.31 3.03
CA GLU A 73 -13.01 14.71 4.30
C GLU A 73 -12.21 13.58 4.94
N ILE A 74 -12.67 12.32 4.82
CA ILE A 74 -11.93 11.15 5.29
C ILE A 74 -10.65 10.96 4.47
N ASP A 75 -10.73 11.04 3.14
CA ASP A 75 -9.56 10.97 2.27
C ASP A 75 -8.58 12.13 2.56
N ASP A 76 -9.08 13.34 2.84
CA ASP A 76 -8.25 14.48 3.24
C ASP A 76 -7.52 14.22 4.56
N ALA A 77 -8.17 13.65 5.54
CA ALA A 77 -7.53 13.29 6.80
C ALA A 77 -6.33 12.34 6.60
N ILE A 78 -6.41 11.44 5.63
CA ILE A 78 -5.30 10.54 5.27
C ILE A 78 -4.25 11.27 4.44
N ARG A 79 -4.62 11.87 3.32
CA ARG A 79 -3.66 12.42 2.33
C ARG A 79 -2.92 13.67 2.79
N TYR A 80 -3.54 14.48 3.67
CA TYR A 80 -2.89 15.65 4.29
C TYR A 80 -2.34 15.38 5.70
N GLY A 81 -2.70 14.26 6.29
CA GLY A 81 -2.29 13.84 7.63
C GLY A 81 -1.31 12.66 7.62
N ALA A 82 -1.76 11.55 8.15
CA ALA A 82 -0.94 10.38 8.42
C ALA A 82 -0.30 9.78 7.14
N GLY A 83 -1.01 9.82 6.02
CA GLY A 83 -0.56 9.24 4.75
C GLY A 83 0.75 9.83 4.21
N LEU A 84 1.01 11.12 4.45
CA LEU A 84 2.29 11.74 4.06
C LEU A 84 3.49 11.09 4.76
N ARG A 85 3.32 10.63 6.00
CA ARG A 85 4.38 9.97 6.77
C ARG A 85 4.51 8.49 6.41
N TRP A 86 3.40 7.83 6.10
CA TRP A 86 3.37 6.39 5.82
C TRP A 86 4.16 6.00 4.56
N ALA A 87 4.35 6.93 3.63
CA ALA A 87 5.15 6.68 2.44
C ALA A 87 6.61 6.31 2.74
N PHE A 88 7.16 6.69 3.91
CA PHE A 88 8.56 6.46 4.25
C PHE A 88 8.83 5.89 5.65
N MET A 89 7.91 6.00 6.60
CA MET A 89 8.18 5.51 7.96
C MET A 89 7.18 4.47 8.50
N GLY A 90 5.97 4.40 8.02
CA GLY A 90 4.95 3.51 8.56
C GLY A 90 4.50 3.89 9.98
N THR A 91 3.74 3.00 10.63
CA THR A 91 3.08 3.28 11.92
C THR A 91 4.08 3.28 13.09
N PHE A 92 4.87 2.22 13.26
CA PHE A 92 5.73 2.08 14.43
C PHE A 92 6.86 3.10 14.47
N LEU A 93 7.49 3.42 13.35
CA LEU A 93 8.54 4.43 13.31
C LEU A 93 7.97 5.83 13.61
N THR A 94 6.77 6.14 13.14
CA THR A 94 6.06 7.37 13.47
C THR A 94 5.90 7.53 14.99
N TYR A 95 5.41 6.50 15.66
CA TYR A 95 5.19 6.54 17.10
C TYR A 95 6.48 6.47 17.93
N ARG A 96 7.53 5.81 17.41
CA ARG A 96 8.86 5.86 18.01
C ARG A 96 9.38 7.30 18.09
N ILE A 97 9.21 8.08 17.04
CA ILE A 97 9.61 9.49 17.00
C ILE A 97 8.76 10.31 17.97
N ALA A 98 7.45 10.07 18.03
CA ALA A 98 6.54 10.75 18.96
C ALA A 98 6.88 10.48 20.44
N GLY A 99 7.54 9.36 20.75
CA GLY A 99 8.03 9.06 22.10
C GLY A 99 9.31 9.81 22.52
N GLY A 100 9.86 10.67 21.64
CA GLY A 100 11.08 11.42 21.93
C GLY A 100 12.32 10.55 22.14
N ASP A 101 13.25 10.97 22.98
CA ASP A 101 14.52 10.27 23.23
C ASP A 101 14.33 8.88 23.85
N GLU A 102 13.26 8.66 24.63
CA GLU A 102 12.91 7.37 25.19
C GLU A 102 12.22 6.44 24.18
N GLY A 103 11.80 6.94 23.04
CA GLY A 103 11.29 6.22 21.89
C GLY A 103 9.99 5.46 22.15
N MET A 104 9.81 4.29 21.50
CA MET A 104 8.58 3.51 21.52
C MET A 104 8.17 3.09 22.93
N ARG A 105 9.10 2.82 23.83
CA ARG A 105 8.78 2.42 25.20
C ARG A 105 8.01 3.52 25.96
N HIS A 106 8.46 4.76 25.83
CA HIS A 106 7.78 5.90 26.41
C HIS A 106 6.40 6.10 25.76
N PHE A 107 6.34 6.09 24.45
CA PHE A 107 5.07 6.23 23.72
C PHE A 107 4.03 5.21 24.18
N LEU A 108 4.39 3.93 24.25
CA LEU A 108 3.46 2.87 24.65
C LEU A 108 2.99 3.02 26.10
N ARG A 109 3.87 3.46 27.02
CA ARG A 109 3.48 3.68 28.43
C ARG A 109 2.54 4.86 28.58
N GLN A 110 2.77 5.91 27.82
CA GLN A 110 1.99 7.17 27.93
C GLN A 110 0.66 7.08 27.19
N PHE A 111 0.64 6.54 25.97
CA PHE A 111 -0.52 6.54 25.09
C PHE A 111 -1.20 5.17 24.94
N GLY A 112 -0.55 4.08 25.34
CA GLY A 112 -1.13 2.74 25.28
C GLY A 112 -2.50 2.63 25.97
N PRO A 113 -2.71 3.19 27.16
CA PRO A 113 -4.01 3.18 27.83
C PRO A 113 -5.16 3.80 27.01
N ALA A 114 -4.85 4.76 26.13
CA ALA A 114 -5.86 5.37 25.26
C ALA A 114 -6.42 4.41 24.19
N LEU A 115 -5.74 3.30 23.91
CA LEU A 115 -6.24 2.27 22.99
C LEU A 115 -7.43 1.48 23.56
N GLU A 116 -7.66 1.55 24.86
CA GLU A 116 -8.84 0.95 25.52
C GLU A 116 -10.09 1.84 25.41
N TRP A 117 -9.95 3.06 24.92
CA TRP A 117 -11.07 3.99 24.77
C TRP A 117 -11.97 3.58 23.61
N PRO A 118 -13.30 3.66 23.77
CA PRO A 118 -14.26 3.18 22.79
C PRO A 118 -14.51 4.19 21.64
N TRP A 119 -13.45 4.62 20.97
CA TRP A 119 -13.52 5.61 19.88
C TRP A 119 -13.34 5.01 18.47
N THR A 120 -13.28 3.68 18.36
CA THR A 120 -13.21 2.99 17.07
C THR A 120 -14.21 1.83 17.00
N HIS A 121 -14.61 1.43 15.77
CA HIS A 121 -15.49 0.31 15.48
C HIS A 121 -14.77 -0.80 14.68
N LEU A 122 -13.48 -1.03 14.89
CA LEU A 122 -12.63 -1.90 14.06
C LEU A 122 -13.13 -3.35 13.93
N THR A 123 -13.91 -3.86 14.87
CA THR A 123 -14.46 -5.22 14.83
C THR A 123 -15.85 -5.30 14.21
N GLU A 124 -16.47 -4.17 13.96
CA GLU A 124 -17.82 -4.05 13.40
C GLU A 124 -17.77 -3.45 12.00
N VAL A 125 -18.77 -3.75 11.18
CA VAL A 125 -18.95 -3.15 9.85
C VAL A 125 -20.40 -2.65 9.79
N PRO A 126 -20.66 -1.41 9.33
CA PRO A 126 -22.01 -0.95 9.14
C PRO A 126 -22.75 -1.81 8.11
N GLU A 127 -24.03 -2.02 8.29
CA GLU A 127 -24.85 -2.66 7.27
C GLU A 127 -24.83 -1.81 5.98
N LEU A 128 -24.41 -2.41 4.88
CA LEU A 128 -24.39 -1.74 3.57
C LEU A 128 -25.81 -1.69 2.98
N THR A 129 -26.65 -0.85 3.57
CA THR A 129 -27.98 -0.56 3.05
C THR A 129 -27.88 0.15 1.71
N GLU A 130 -28.93 0.06 0.87
CA GLU A 130 -28.98 0.81 -0.39
C GLU A 130 -28.77 2.31 -0.18
N GLU A 131 -29.31 2.88 0.90
CA GLU A 131 -29.17 4.29 1.25
C GLU A 131 -27.67 4.65 1.54
N LEU A 132 -26.97 3.81 2.30
CA LEU A 132 -25.54 4.04 2.59
C LEU A 132 -24.69 3.88 1.31
N VAL A 133 -24.97 2.87 0.50
CA VAL A 133 -24.27 2.64 -0.78
C VAL A 133 -24.45 3.85 -1.70
N GLU A 134 -25.68 4.34 -1.89
CA GLU A 134 -25.95 5.51 -2.73
C GLU A 134 -25.31 6.79 -2.16
N THR A 135 -25.29 6.95 -0.86
CA THR A 135 -24.62 8.08 -0.18
C THR A 135 -23.15 8.09 -0.49
N ILE A 136 -22.46 6.95 -0.29
CA ILE A 136 -21.02 6.82 -0.56
C ILE A 136 -20.73 7.02 -2.06
N ALA A 137 -21.53 6.40 -2.93
CA ALA A 137 -21.36 6.51 -4.38
C ALA A 137 -21.48 7.97 -4.85
N ALA A 138 -22.53 8.68 -4.43
CA ALA A 138 -22.74 10.06 -4.81
C ALA A 138 -21.61 10.99 -4.31
N GLN A 139 -21.13 10.79 -3.10
CA GLN A 139 -19.99 11.54 -2.55
C GLN A 139 -18.70 11.25 -3.31
N SER A 140 -18.45 9.98 -3.64
CA SER A 140 -17.28 9.57 -4.43
C SER A 140 -17.29 10.14 -5.84
N ASP A 141 -18.45 10.17 -6.50
CA ASP A 141 -18.62 10.77 -7.82
C ASP A 141 -18.37 12.29 -7.78
N ALA A 142 -18.88 12.97 -6.75
CA ALA A 142 -18.61 14.39 -6.54
C ALA A 142 -17.11 14.66 -6.32
N GLN A 143 -16.42 13.84 -5.50
CA GLN A 143 -14.98 13.91 -5.26
C GLN A 143 -14.18 13.69 -6.55
N ALA A 144 -14.59 12.79 -7.42
CA ALA A 144 -13.96 12.55 -8.72
C ALA A 144 -14.05 13.75 -9.68
N ARG A 145 -14.94 14.70 -9.42
CA ARG A 145 -15.12 15.95 -10.22
C ARG A 145 -15.32 15.70 -11.70
N GLY A 146 -16.09 14.66 -12.03
CA GLY A 146 -16.38 14.26 -13.41
C GLY A 146 -15.22 13.64 -14.17
N LYS A 147 -14.11 13.33 -13.51
CA LYS A 147 -12.99 12.63 -14.14
C LYS A 147 -13.33 11.16 -14.33
N PRO A 148 -13.12 10.60 -15.55
CA PRO A 148 -13.26 9.17 -15.75
C PRO A 148 -12.14 8.41 -15.02
N VAL A 149 -12.41 7.16 -14.65
CA VAL A 149 -11.46 6.29 -13.91
C VAL A 149 -10.08 6.27 -14.54
N ARG A 150 -9.99 6.14 -15.88
CA ARG A 150 -8.70 6.14 -16.60
C ARG A 150 -7.89 7.43 -16.43
N GLU A 151 -8.54 8.55 -16.21
CA GLU A 151 -7.82 9.82 -15.94
C GLU A 151 -7.28 9.83 -14.51
N LEU A 152 -8.08 9.33 -13.56
CA LEU A 152 -7.66 9.16 -12.16
C LEU A 152 -6.48 8.18 -12.05
N GLU A 153 -6.52 7.06 -12.76
CA GLU A 153 -5.40 6.09 -12.84
C GLU A 153 -4.12 6.74 -13.38
N ARG A 154 -4.21 7.45 -14.50
CA ARG A 154 -3.05 8.17 -15.06
C ARG A 154 -2.51 9.24 -14.10
N GLN A 155 -3.39 9.91 -13.35
CA GLN A 155 -2.98 10.87 -12.33
C GLN A 155 -2.25 10.17 -11.19
N ARG A 156 -2.81 9.06 -10.67
CA ARG A 156 -2.20 8.21 -9.64
C ARG A 156 -0.79 7.78 -10.06
N ASP A 157 -0.65 7.21 -11.25
CA ASP A 157 0.63 6.68 -11.74
C ASP A 157 1.70 7.77 -11.86
N ARG A 158 1.34 8.94 -12.39
CA ARG A 158 2.28 10.08 -12.46
C ARG A 158 2.73 10.54 -11.07
N VAL A 159 1.83 10.55 -10.09
CA VAL A 159 2.15 10.96 -8.71
C VAL A 159 3.03 9.91 -8.05
N LEU A 160 2.69 8.62 -8.17
CA LEU A 160 3.48 7.52 -7.60
C LEU A 160 4.90 7.47 -8.18
N VAL A 161 5.08 7.67 -9.48
CA VAL A 161 6.42 7.75 -10.10
C VAL A 161 7.24 8.88 -9.49
N ARG A 162 6.66 10.07 -9.31
CA ARG A 162 7.36 11.20 -8.70
C ARG A 162 7.67 10.97 -7.23
N LEU A 163 6.75 10.33 -6.49
CA LEU A 163 6.97 9.97 -5.09
C LEU A 163 8.11 8.96 -4.95
N LEU A 164 8.12 7.91 -5.78
CA LEU A 164 9.21 6.92 -5.81
C LEU A 164 10.55 7.56 -6.16
N GLN A 165 10.58 8.50 -7.10
CA GLN A 165 11.79 9.26 -7.45
C GLN A 165 12.29 10.12 -6.27
N ALA A 166 11.39 10.80 -5.57
CA ALA A 166 11.73 11.57 -4.37
C ALA A 166 12.25 10.66 -3.24
N LEU A 167 11.56 9.56 -2.95
CA LEU A 167 11.99 8.58 -1.95
C LEU A 167 13.34 7.94 -2.31
N ARG A 168 13.60 7.71 -3.60
CA ARG A 168 14.88 7.22 -4.10
C ARG A 168 16.01 8.23 -3.83
N ALA A 169 15.78 9.51 -4.09
CA ALA A 169 16.76 10.56 -3.83
C ALA A 169 17.15 10.65 -2.35
N GLU A 170 16.19 10.40 -1.46
CA GLU A 170 16.40 10.39 0.00
C GLU A 170 16.86 9.02 0.56
N GLY A 171 16.97 7.98 -0.28
CA GLY A 171 17.33 6.64 0.16
C GLY A 171 16.36 6.03 1.18
N SER A 172 15.06 6.28 1.02
CA SER A 172 14.04 5.95 2.01
C SER A 172 12.88 5.13 1.42
N GLY A 173 12.23 4.31 2.25
CA GLY A 173 11.05 3.53 1.90
C GLY A 173 11.21 2.74 0.60
N ALA A 174 10.18 2.74 -0.26
CA ALA A 174 10.21 2.06 -1.56
C ALA A 174 11.27 2.62 -2.54
N GLY A 175 11.78 3.82 -2.28
CA GLY A 175 12.87 4.41 -3.07
C GLY A 175 14.19 3.66 -2.92
N THR A 176 14.47 3.07 -1.75
CA THR A 176 15.64 2.21 -1.52
C THR A 176 15.61 0.98 -2.42
N THR A 177 14.44 0.30 -2.48
CA THR A 177 14.23 -0.86 -3.35
C THR A 177 14.49 -0.51 -4.82
N LEU A 178 13.96 0.63 -5.28
CA LEU A 178 14.18 1.12 -6.63
C LEU A 178 15.68 1.38 -6.91
N ALA A 179 16.39 2.03 -5.99
CA ALA A 179 17.83 2.32 -6.13
C ALA A 179 18.68 1.04 -6.15
N GLU A 180 18.34 0.04 -5.35
CA GLU A 180 19.03 -1.25 -5.31
C GLU A 180 18.83 -2.03 -6.61
N TRP A 181 17.60 -2.05 -7.12
CA TRP A 181 17.29 -2.69 -8.38
C TRP A 181 18.01 -2.05 -9.57
N GLU A 182 18.03 -0.72 -9.65
CA GLU A 182 18.78 0.01 -10.70
C GLU A 182 20.27 -0.26 -10.65
N ARG A 183 20.89 -0.32 -9.46
CA ARG A 183 22.31 -0.69 -9.30
C ARG A 183 22.55 -2.10 -9.82
N GLY A 184 21.71 -3.06 -9.45
CA GLY A 184 21.79 -4.43 -9.93
C GLY A 184 21.67 -4.54 -11.46
N LEU A 185 20.85 -3.72 -12.09
CA LEU A 185 20.75 -3.64 -13.55
C LEU A 185 22.03 -3.08 -14.20
N LEU A 186 22.67 -2.08 -13.57
CA LEU A 186 23.91 -1.51 -14.08
C LEU A 186 25.10 -2.47 -13.93
N ASP A 187 25.17 -3.17 -12.79
CA ASP A 187 26.25 -4.10 -12.48
C ASP A 187 26.16 -5.40 -13.31
N ASN A 188 24.94 -5.82 -13.69
CA ASN A 188 24.69 -7.05 -14.43
C ASN A 188 24.21 -6.78 -15.86
N ALA A 189 24.46 -5.59 -16.42
CA ALA A 189 23.87 -5.16 -17.68
C ALA A 189 24.09 -6.19 -18.83
N PRO A 190 23.14 -7.08 -19.12
CA PRO A 190 23.07 -7.68 -20.45
C PRO A 190 22.65 -6.59 -21.41
N THR A 191 23.15 -6.66 -22.64
CA THR A 191 22.72 -5.83 -23.76
C THR A 191 21.21 -5.55 -23.68
N ARG A 192 20.82 -4.27 -23.58
CA ARG A 192 19.42 -3.84 -23.54
C ARG A 192 18.66 -4.47 -24.70
N ASP A 193 17.87 -5.49 -24.39
CA ASP A 193 16.89 -6.01 -25.35
C ASP A 193 15.65 -5.10 -25.29
N THR A 194 15.57 -4.17 -26.22
CA THR A 194 14.43 -3.26 -26.36
C THR A 194 13.34 -3.96 -27.17
N ARG A 195 12.68 -4.98 -26.61
CA ARG A 195 11.50 -5.55 -27.24
C ARG A 195 10.30 -4.65 -26.97
N ARG A 196 9.53 -4.36 -28.03
CA ARG A 196 8.20 -3.80 -27.87
C ARG A 196 7.31 -4.86 -27.23
N VAL A 197 6.58 -4.48 -26.18
CA VAL A 197 5.52 -5.34 -25.62
C VAL A 197 4.46 -5.54 -26.69
N PRO A 198 4.18 -6.78 -27.12
CA PRO A 198 3.14 -7.06 -28.10
C PRO A 198 1.77 -6.61 -27.54
N PRO A 199 0.88 -6.04 -28.38
CA PRO A 199 -0.44 -5.58 -27.93
C PRO A 199 -1.26 -6.65 -27.22
N GLU A 200 -1.09 -7.93 -27.61
CA GLU A 200 -1.76 -9.09 -27.00
C GLU A 200 -1.28 -9.44 -25.57
N TRP A 201 -0.21 -8.80 -25.10
CA TRP A 201 0.30 -8.94 -23.74
C TRP A 201 -0.28 -7.88 -22.79
N VAL A 202 -1.06 -6.96 -23.35
CA VAL A 202 -1.61 -5.81 -22.62
C VAL A 202 -3.08 -6.09 -22.30
N ASP A 203 -3.46 -5.96 -21.03
CA ASP A 203 -4.84 -6.11 -20.58
C ASP A 203 -5.71 -4.90 -20.98
N TYR A 204 -6.99 -4.94 -20.63
CA TYR A 204 -7.95 -3.87 -20.93
C TYR A 204 -7.63 -2.52 -20.25
N ASN A 205 -6.79 -2.50 -19.20
CA ASN A 205 -6.29 -1.30 -18.54
C ASN A 205 -5.00 -0.76 -19.16
N GLY A 206 -4.43 -1.47 -20.14
CA GLY A 206 -3.15 -1.12 -20.74
C GLY A 206 -1.94 -1.62 -19.96
N HIS A 207 -2.13 -2.59 -19.04
CA HIS A 207 -1.07 -3.23 -18.29
C HIS A 207 -0.62 -4.52 -18.96
N VAL A 208 0.68 -4.86 -18.84
CA VAL A 208 1.16 -6.16 -19.28
C VAL A 208 0.60 -7.24 -18.37
N HIS A 209 -0.01 -8.28 -18.97
CA HIS A 209 -0.64 -9.36 -18.22
C HIS A 209 0.40 -10.11 -17.38
N GLU A 210 0.08 -10.40 -16.10
CA GLU A 210 1.01 -11.00 -15.12
C GLU A 210 1.68 -12.28 -15.63
N SER A 211 0.97 -13.13 -16.38
CA SER A 211 1.51 -14.37 -16.95
C SER A 211 2.60 -14.15 -18.02
N ARG A 212 2.91 -12.92 -18.40
CA ARG A 212 3.90 -12.57 -19.43
C ARG A 212 5.20 -12.00 -18.86
N TYR A 213 5.31 -11.92 -17.53
CA TYR A 213 6.54 -11.53 -16.84
C TYR A 213 7.50 -12.68 -16.56
N LEU A 214 7.15 -13.94 -16.89
CA LEU A 214 7.94 -15.14 -16.64
C LEU A 214 8.71 -15.58 -17.90
#